data_e91e074b13b78723509defd398b2d29e
#
_entry.id   e91e074b13b78723509defd398b2d29e
#
_cell.length_a   1.000
_cell.length_b   1.000
_cell.length_c   1.000
_cell.angle_alpha   90.00
_cell.angle_beta   90.00
_cell.angle_gamma   90.00
#
_symmetry.space_group_name_H-M   'P 1'
#
loop_
_entity.id
_entity.type
_entity.pdbx_description
1 polymer ?
#
loop_
_entity_poly.entity_id
_entity_poly.type
_entity_poly.pdbx_seq_one_letter_code
_entity_poly.pdbx_strand_id
1 'polypeptide(L)'
;MGGQACVFYGAAQVSKDIDFLVLAEQENFVRLEAALVALQASQIAVPPFDPATLARGHAVQFRCRAPGVEGLRVDVMTVLRAMPAFHFLWDRRTTFADDHGIEYHLLCIPDLVQAKKTQRSKDWPMIELLVTIHSREHAAVPSDAHIDFWLREARTPELLVELCERFSDRSHALRTSRPLLQLALEHSLDALRAALDAEVRSEQSRDRVYWEPLRRELEQFRREHRSDLPR
;
A
#
# COMPACT_ATOMS: atom_id res chain seq x y z
N MET A 1 5.34 5.30 1.56
CA MET A 1 4.24 4.30 1.57
C MET A 1 4.71 2.97 2.17
N GLY A 2 4.01 1.85 1.95
CA GLY A 2 4.49 0.53 2.34
C GLY A 2 4.49 0.25 3.83
N GLY A 3 5.47 -0.54 4.30
CA GLY A 3 5.57 -0.96 5.70
C GLY A 3 5.87 0.20 6.65
N GLN A 4 6.74 1.12 6.24
CA GLN A 4 7.09 2.28 7.05
C GLN A 4 5.88 3.19 7.29
N ALA A 5 5.02 3.41 6.29
CA ALA A 5 3.79 4.16 6.50
C ALA A 5 2.86 3.48 7.52
N CYS A 6 2.78 2.14 7.52
CA CYS A 6 2.03 1.42 8.55
C CYS A 6 2.60 1.65 9.97
N VAL A 7 3.93 1.81 10.10
CA VAL A 7 4.56 2.14 11.39
C VAL A 7 4.12 3.53 11.86
N PHE A 8 4.15 4.54 10.99
CA PHE A 8 3.69 5.89 11.33
C PHE A 8 2.23 5.94 11.79
N TYR A 9 1.37 5.13 11.19
CA TYR A 9 -0.04 5.01 11.59
C TYR A 9 -0.28 4.06 12.78
N GLY A 10 0.76 3.42 13.32
CA GLY A 10 0.62 2.46 14.43
C GLY A 10 0.06 1.08 14.02
N ALA A 11 -0.03 0.80 12.72
CA ALA A 11 -0.49 -0.49 12.20
C ALA A 11 0.62 -1.53 12.01
N ALA A 12 1.87 -1.17 12.32
CA ALA A 12 3.02 -2.06 12.35
C ALA A 12 4.04 -1.55 13.38
N GLN A 13 4.85 -2.45 13.92
CA GLN A 13 5.90 -2.08 14.89
C GLN A 13 7.22 -1.69 14.21
N VAL A 14 7.53 -2.32 13.08
CA VAL A 14 8.80 -2.15 12.38
C VAL A 14 8.65 -2.40 10.88
N SER A 15 9.41 -1.67 10.08
CA SER A 15 9.67 -1.98 8.67
C SER A 15 11.17 -2.03 8.42
N LYS A 16 11.61 -2.99 7.60
CA LYS A 16 13.04 -3.20 7.24
C LYS A 16 13.42 -2.47 5.96
N ASP A 17 12.46 -1.93 5.25
CA ASP A 17 12.59 -1.25 3.97
C ASP A 17 11.74 0.02 3.95
N ILE A 18 12.10 0.93 3.06
CA ILE A 18 11.34 2.16 2.82
C ILE A 18 10.86 2.12 1.38
N ASP A 19 9.54 2.21 1.20
CA ASP A 19 8.92 2.23 -0.11
C ASP A 19 8.52 3.67 -0.47
N PHE A 20 9.02 4.20 -1.58
CA PHE A 20 8.68 5.51 -2.12
C PHE A 20 7.83 5.38 -3.38
N LEU A 21 6.70 6.09 -3.40
CA LEU A 21 6.02 6.46 -4.63
C LEU A 21 6.51 7.85 -5.02
N VAL A 22 7.07 7.99 -6.21
CA VAL A 22 7.67 9.24 -6.68
C VAL A 22 6.96 9.78 -7.91
N LEU A 23 6.95 11.10 -8.04
CA LEU A 23 6.44 11.77 -9.24
C LEU A 23 7.34 11.43 -10.45
N ALA A 24 6.72 10.96 -11.54
CA ALA A 24 7.41 10.53 -12.76
C ALA A 24 7.74 11.73 -13.67
N GLU A 25 8.55 12.66 -13.16
CA GLU A 25 9.04 13.83 -13.90
C GLU A 25 10.57 13.87 -13.90
N GLN A 26 11.17 14.37 -14.99
CA GLN A 26 12.60 14.37 -15.19
C GLN A 26 13.36 15.09 -14.05
N GLU A 27 12.85 16.25 -13.63
CA GLU A 27 13.49 17.02 -12.54
C GLU A 27 13.45 16.26 -11.20
N ASN A 28 12.38 15.48 -10.98
CA ASN A 28 12.26 14.68 -9.77
C ASN A 28 13.18 13.46 -9.81
N PHE A 29 13.41 12.86 -10.97
CA PHE A 29 14.41 11.80 -11.14
C PHE A 29 15.83 12.31 -10.86
N VAL A 30 16.18 13.52 -11.33
CA VAL A 30 17.48 14.14 -11.01
C VAL A 30 17.65 14.33 -9.49
N ARG A 31 16.62 14.79 -8.79
CA ARG A 31 16.64 14.92 -7.32
C ARG A 31 16.77 13.56 -6.62
N LEU A 32 16.07 12.57 -7.11
CA LEU A 32 16.14 11.20 -6.58
C LEU A 32 17.54 10.60 -6.78
N GLU A 33 18.14 10.75 -7.96
CA GLU A 33 19.51 10.29 -8.23
C GLU A 33 20.52 10.96 -7.29
N ALA A 34 20.41 12.28 -7.07
CA ALA A 34 21.25 12.99 -6.12
C ALA A 34 21.10 12.46 -4.69
N ALA A 35 19.88 12.16 -4.26
CA ALA A 35 19.62 11.56 -2.95
C ALA A 35 20.22 10.14 -2.84
N LEU A 36 20.07 9.31 -3.88
CA LEU A 36 20.66 7.96 -3.92
C LEU A 36 22.19 8.00 -3.86
N VAL A 37 22.82 8.97 -4.55
CA VAL A 37 24.28 9.21 -4.46
C VAL A 37 24.68 9.58 -3.03
N ALA A 38 23.97 10.50 -2.39
CA ALA A 38 24.24 10.91 -1.00
C ALA A 38 24.12 9.74 -0.01
N LEU A 39 23.19 8.81 -0.25
CA LEU A 39 23.01 7.59 0.52
C LEU A 39 24.01 6.48 0.15
N GLN A 40 24.93 6.73 -0.80
CA GLN A 40 25.82 5.72 -1.37
C GLN A 40 25.04 4.45 -1.77
N ALA A 41 23.83 4.66 -2.32
CA ALA A 41 22.94 3.58 -2.66
C ALA A 41 23.35 2.91 -3.97
N SER A 42 23.38 1.59 -3.97
CA SER A 42 23.58 0.78 -5.17
C SER A 42 22.31 0.04 -5.52
N GLN A 43 21.97 0.01 -6.79
CA GLN A 43 20.84 -0.76 -7.29
C GLN A 43 21.02 -2.25 -7.00
N ILE A 44 19.95 -2.92 -6.57
CA ILE A 44 19.93 -4.37 -6.31
C ILE A 44 19.39 -5.07 -7.55
N ALA A 45 20.31 -5.59 -8.39
CA ALA A 45 19.99 -6.38 -9.58
C ALA A 45 19.03 -5.65 -10.56
N VAL A 46 17.97 -6.34 -10.96
CA VAL A 46 16.96 -5.89 -11.92
C VAL A 46 15.66 -5.49 -11.22
N PRO A 47 14.79 -4.67 -11.84
CA PRO A 47 14.86 -4.11 -13.20
C PRO A 47 15.78 -2.91 -13.30
N PRO A 48 16.13 -2.44 -14.52
CA PRO A 48 16.93 -1.22 -14.66
C PRO A 48 16.20 0.00 -14.08
N PHE A 49 16.98 0.94 -13.56
CA PHE A 49 16.43 2.22 -13.08
C PHE A 49 16.30 3.20 -14.25
N ASP A 50 15.16 3.18 -14.89
CA ASP A 50 14.80 4.10 -15.95
C ASP A 50 13.29 4.44 -15.89
N PRO A 51 12.89 5.61 -16.44
CA PRO A 51 11.49 6.05 -16.40
C PRO A 51 10.51 5.08 -17.06
N ALA A 52 10.89 4.40 -18.14
CA ALA A 52 10.00 3.51 -18.87
C ALA A 52 9.71 2.24 -18.06
N THR A 53 10.72 1.69 -17.37
CA THR A 53 10.57 0.56 -16.46
C THR A 53 9.66 0.91 -15.27
N LEU A 54 9.85 2.06 -14.66
CA LEU A 54 9.00 2.54 -13.56
C LEU A 54 7.56 2.79 -14.01
N ALA A 55 7.36 3.36 -15.21
CA ALA A 55 6.03 3.62 -15.78
C ALA A 55 5.22 2.35 -16.05
N ARG A 56 5.88 1.21 -16.27
CA ARG A 56 5.21 -0.10 -16.40
C ARG A 56 4.75 -0.68 -15.05
N GLY A 57 5.14 -0.08 -13.94
CA GLY A 57 4.75 -0.50 -12.59
C GLY A 57 5.80 -1.34 -11.85
N HIS A 58 7.03 -1.43 -12.37
CA HIS A 58 8.12 -2.05 -11.64
C HIS A 58 8.54 -1.21 -10.44
N ALA A 59 8.95 -1.89 -9.37
CA ALA A 59 9.69 -1.31 -8.28
C ALA A 59 11.18 -1.52 -8.51
N VAL A 60 11.98 -0.46 -8.44
CA VAL A 60 13.44 -0.54 -8.46
C VAL A 60 13.99 -0.47 -7.05
N GLN A 61 14.88 -1.37 -6.71
CA GLN A 61 15.39 -1.57 -5.36
C GLN A 61 16.82 -1.11 -5.24
N PHE A 62 17.11 -0.38 -4.17
CA PHE A 62 18.44 0.11 -3.83
C PHE A 62 18.84 -0.35 -2.44
N ARG A 63 20.16 -0.48 -2.22
CA ARG A 63 20.75 -0.74 -0.91
C ARG A 63 21.71 0.38 -0.56
N CYS A 64 21.44 1.06 0.56
CA CYS A 64 22.24 2.14 1.07
C CYS A 64 23.52 1.63 1.76
N ARG A 65 24.58 2.43 1.70
CA ARG A 65 25.88 2.15 2.34
C ARG A 65 26.42 3.35 3.13
N ALA A 66 25.77 4.52 3.06
CA ALA A 66 26.21 5.69 3.83
C ALA A 66 26.11 5.40 5.34
N PRO A 67 27.02 6.00 6.15
CA PRO A 67 27.00 5.85 7.61
C PRO A 67 25.63 6.15 8.23
N GLY A 68 25.17 5.26 9.11
CA GLY A 68 23.88 5.36 9.79
C GLY A 68 22.69 4.80 9.02
N VAL A 69 22.87 4.42 7.75
CA VAL A 69 21.83 3.76 6.94
C VAL A 69 22.34 2.51 6.20
N GLU A 70 23.43 1.93 6.70
CA GLU A 70 24.07 0.77 6.09
C GLU A 70 23.09 -0.41 5.98
N GLY A 71 22.95 -0.93 4.78
CA GLY A 71 22.09 -2.06 4.49
C GLY A 71 20.61 -1.72 4.35
N LEU A 72 20.20 -0.47 4.62
CA LEU A 72 18.81 -0.03 4.40
C LEU A 72 18.42 -0.26 2.94
N ARG A 73 17.27 -0.89 2.74
CA ARG A 73 16.68 -1.06 1.41
C ARG A 73 15.69 0.06 1.14
N VAL A 74 15.83 0.64 -0.04
CA VAL A 74 14.91 1.65 -0.59
C VAL A 74 14.28 1.09 -1.86
N ASP A 75 12.97 1.05 -1.91
CA ASP A 75 12.18 0.62 -3.06
C ASP A 75 11.50 1.85 -3.67
N VAL A 76 11.72 2.08 -4.97
CA VAL A 76 11.17 3.23 -5.70
C VAL A 76 10.22 2.75 -6.78
N MET A 77 9.05 3.37 -6.85
CA MET A 77 8.06 3.15 -7.91
C MET A 77 7.32 4.44 -8.25
N THR A 78 6.70 4.48 -9.44
CA THR A 78 5.91 5.63 -9.92
C THR A 78 4.44 5.30 -10.11
N VAL A 79 4.09 4.01 -10.08
CA VAL A 79 2.73 3.50 -10.29
C VAL A 79 2.40 2.47 -9.22
N LEU A 80 1.20 2.53 -8.70
CA LEU A 80 0.63 1.55 -7.78
C LEU A 80 -0.60 0.88 -8.41
N ARG A 81 -0.75 -0.42 -8.19
CA ARG A 81 -1.89 -1.20 -8.71
C ARG A 81 -3.23 -0.62 -8.25
N ALA A 82 -4.13 -0.39 -9.23
CA ALA A 82 -5.48 0.13 -9.00
C ALA A 82 -5.52 1.44 -8.18
N MET A 83 -4.51 2.28 -8.35
CA MET A 83 -4.40 3.60 -7.74
C MET A 83 -4.44 4.68 -8.81
N PRO A 84 -4.93 5.88 -8.49
CA PRO A 84 -4.88 7.02 -9.39
C PRO A 84 -3.45 7.54 -9.56
N ALA A 85 -3.26 8.49 -10.48
CA ALA A 85 -1.97 9.13 -10.71
C ALA A 85 -1.46 9.87 -9.46
N PHE A 86 -0.14 10.07 -9.39
CA PHE A 86 0.58 10.60 -8.24
C PHE A 86 -0.04 11.89 -7.66
N HIS A 87 -0.42 12.86 -8.50
CA HIS A 87 -0.94 14.14 -8.03
C HIS A 87 -2.24 13.99 -7.18
N PHE A 88 -3.15 13.09 -7.55
CA PHE A 88 -4.35 12.82 -6.75
C PHE A 88 -4.01 12.21 -5.38
N LEU A 89 -2.95 11.39 -5.30
CA LEU A 89 -2.47 10.82 -4.05
C LEU A 89 -1.76 11.86 -3.21
N TRP A 90 -1.01 12.74 -3.86
CA TRP A 90 -0.30 13.84 -3.21
C TRP A 90 -1.24 14.86 -2.57
N ASP A 91 -2.34 15.20 -3.25
CA ASP A 91 -3.33 16.18 -2.75
C ASP A 91 -4.02 15.73 -1.46
N ARG A 92 -4.20 14.43 -1.28
CA ARG A 92 -4.85 13.86 -0.09
C ARG A 92 -3.92 13.13 0.86
N ARG A 93 -2.59 13.33 0.68
CA ARG A 93 -1.59 12.73 1.56
C ARG A 93 -1.77 13.17 3.01
N THR A 94 -1.30 12.34 3.93
CA THR A 94 -1.10 12.72 5.32
C THR A 94 0.33 13.21 5.51
N THR A 95 0.50 14.33 6.22
CA THR A 95 1.81 14.85 6.56
C THR A 95 2.02 14.73 8.07
N PHE A 96 3.09 14.07 8.48
CA PHE A 96 3.59 14.03 9.83
C PHE A 96 4.82 14.93 9.92
N ALA A 97 4.97 15.67 11.01
CA ALA A 97 6.19 16.40 11.32
C ALA A 97 6.83 15.82 12.58
N ASP A 98 8.14 15.69 12.61
CA ASP A 98 8.87 15.33 13.81
C ASP A 98 9.19 16.57 14.68
N ASP A 99 9.81 16.35 15.85
CA ASP A 99 10.19 17.39 16.79
C ASP A 99 11.26 18.37 16.23
N HIS A 100 11.88 18.04 15.10
CA HIS A 100 12.83 18.88 14.38
C HIS A 100 12.20 19.64 13.21
N GLY A 101 10.88 19.48 12.99
CA GLY A 101 10.15 20.10 11.89
C GLY A 101 10.35 19.44 10.53
N ILE A 102 10.91 18.23 10.50
CA ILE A 102 11.03 17.45 9.26
C ILE A 102 9.67 16.84 8.92
N GLU A 103 9.19 17.11 7.72
CA GLU A 103 7.91 16.59 7.24
C GLU A 103 8.06 15.25 6.52
N TYR A 104 7.17 14.32 6.87
CA TYR A 104 7.04 13.00 6.26
C TYR A 104 5.69 12.91 5.56
N HIS A 105 5.72 12.76 4.24
CA HIS A 105 4.50 12.67 3.42
C HIS A 105 4.15 11.21 3.17
N LEU A 106 2.99 10.79 3.63
CA LEU A 106 2.50 9.41 3.55
C LEU A 106 1.23 9.34 2.72
N LEU A 107 0.98 8.20 2.09
CA LEU A 107 -0.37 7.90 1.60
C LEU A 107 -1.35 8.03 2.77
N CYS A 108 -2.50 8.66 2.57
CA CYS A 108 -3.57 8.62 3.57
C CYS A 108 -4.01 7.17 3.81
N ILE A 109 -4.65 6.89 4.94
CA ILE A 109 -5.03 5.52 5.31
C ILE A 109 -5.85 4.82 4.21
N PRO A 110 -6.89 5.44 3.59
CA PRO A 110 -7.62 4.79 2.50
C PRO A 110 -6.75 4.34 1.33
N ASP A 111 -5.79 5.17 0.92
CA ASP A 111 -4.88 4.84 -0.17
C ASP A 111 -3.85 3.79 0.25
N LEU A 112 -3.36 3.86 1.49
CA LEU A 112 -2.44 2.86 2.03
C LEU A 112 -3.10 1.48 2.13
N VAL A 113 -4.37 1.41 2.55
CA VAL A 113 -5.18 0.18 2.55
C VAL A 113 -5.27 -0.40 1.15
N GLN A 114 -5.58 0.42 0.13
CA GLN A 114 -5.63 -0.04 -1.25
C GLN A 114 -4.27 -0.56 -1.73
N ALA A 115 -3.19 0.15 -1.44
CA ALA A 115 -1.82 -0.25 -1.79
C ALA A 115 -1.37 -1.55 -1.08
N LYS A 116 -1.95 -1.85 0.10
CA LYS A 116 -1.69 -3.06 0.89
C LYS A 116 -2.52 -4.28 0.48
N LYS A 117 -3.49 -4.17 -0.41
CA LYS A 117 -4.25 -5.30 -0.96
C LYS A 117 -3.39 -6.15 -1.90
N THR A 118 -2.42 -6.85 -1.34
CA THR A 118 -1.44 -7.66 -2.07
C THR A 118 -1.68 -9.16 -1.89
N GLN A 119 -0.99 -9.98 -2.68
CA GLN A 119 -0.98 -11.44 -2.53
C GLN A 119 -0.30 -11.93 -1.24
N ARG A 120 0.41 -11.04 -0.50
CA ARG A 120 1.18 -11.39 0.69
C ARG A 120 0.27 -11.43 1.91
N SER A 121 0.18 -12.59 2.56
CA SER A 121 -0.67 -12.78 3.75
C SER A 121 -0.32 -11.83 4.90
N LYS A 122 0.95 -11.41 5.03
CA LYS A 122 1.40 -10.49 6.09
C LYS A 122 0.86 -9.06 5.97
N ASP A 123 0.35 -8.65 4.81
CA ASP A 123 -0.18 -7.30 4.62
C ASP A 123 -1.63 -7.15 5.14
N TRP A 124 -2.38 -8.24 5.24
CA TRP A 124 -3.80 -8.23 5.61
C TRP A 124 -4.07 -7.82 7.06
N PRO A 125 -3.32 -8.29 8.08
CA PRO A 125 -3.46 -7.77 9.44
C PRO A 125 -3.19 -6.27 9.56
N MET A 126 -2.30 -5.71 8.71
CA MET A 126 -2.05 -4.26 8.68
C MET A 126 -3.28 -3.51 8.14
N ILE A 127 -3.99 -4.06 7.13
CA ILE A 127 -5.24 -3.49 6.62
C ILE A 127 -6.29 -3.44 7.74
N GLU A 128 -6.46 -4.53 8.49
CA GLU A 128 -7.40 -4.58 9.60
C GLU A 128 -7.11 -3.49 10.64
N LEU A 129 -5.85 -3.35 11.04
CA LEU A 129 -5.43 -2.32 11.99
C LEU A 129 -5.61 -0.91 11.43
N LEU A 130 -5.23 -0.64 10.18
CA LEU A 130 -5.39 0.66 9.55
C LEU A 130 -6.86 1.10 9.51
N VAL A 131 -7.78 0.21 9.12
CA VAL A 131 -9.21 0.52 9.09
C VAL A 131 -9.75 0.75 10.51
N THR A 132 -9.33 -0.06 11.48
CA THR A 132 -9.73 0.08 12.88
C THR A 132 -9.22 1.41 13.48
N ILE A 133 -7.97 1.77 13.24
CA ILE A 133 -7.40 3.04 13.71
C ILE A 133 -8.18 4.21 13.11
N HIS A 134 -8.36 4.22 11.79
CA HIS A 134 -9.09 5.28 11.10
C HIS A 134 -10.55 5.40 11.59
N SER A 135 -11.22 4.28 11.85
CA SER A 135 -12.59 4.31 12.36
C SER A 135 -12.67 4.90 13.77
N ARG A 136 -11.69 4.64 14.62
CA ARG A 136 -11.63 5.20 15.99
C ARG A 136 -11.28 6.68 16.00
N GLU A 137 -10.30 7.09 15.18
CA GLU A 137 -9.88 8.49 15.08
C GLU A 137 -11.01 9.42 14.61
N HIS A 138 -11.87 8.94 13.71
CA HIS A 138 -12.96 9.73 13.15
C HIS A 138 -14.34 9.36 13.73
N ALA A 139 -14.39 8.56 14.79
CA ALA A 139 -15.64 8.06 15.38
C ALA A 139 -16.59 9.16 15.83
N ALA A 140 -16.09 10.29 16.36
CA ALA A 140 -16.91 11.35 16.93
C ALA A 140 -17.73 12.11 15.87
N VAL A 141 -17.13 12.41 14.70
CA VAL A 141 -17.77 13.15 13.60
C VAL A 141 -17.35 12.54 12.27
N PRO A 142 -17.88 11.36 11.89
CA PRO A 142 -17.55 10.74 10.64
C PRO A 142 -18.22 11.46 9.46
N SER A 143 -17.49 11.64 8.37
CA SER A 143 -18.07 12.02 7.09
C SER A 143 -18.64 10.79 6.35
N ASP A 144 -19.50 11.01 5.34
CA ASP A 144 -20.01 9.93 4.49
C ASP A 144 -18.87 9.15 3.82
N ALA A 145 -17.80 9.82 3.43
CA ALA A 145 -16.62 9.19 2.86
C ALA A 145 -15.90 8.27 3.86
N HIS A 146 -15.84 8.65 5.14
CA HIS A 146 -15.29 7.80 6.20
C HIS A 146 -16.13 6.54 6.40
N ILE A 147 -17.45 6.70 6.48
CA ILE A 147 -18.40 5.60 6.66
C ILE A 147 -18.31 4.62 5.48
N ASP A 148 -18.29 5.15 4.26
CA ASP A 148 -18.14 4.34 3.04
C ASP A 148 -16.83 3.55 3.03
N PHE A 149 -15.73 4.20 3.41
CA PHE A 149 -14.43 3.56 3.50
C PHE A 149 -14.45 2.41 4.52
N TRP A 150 -14.99 2.63 5.71
CA TRP A 150 -15.06 1.60 6.75
C TRP A 150 -15.92 0.42 6.32
N LEU A 151 -17.13 0.71 5.80
CA LEU A 151 -18.06 -0.31 5.32
C LEU A 151 -17.53 -1.10 4.12
N ARG A 152 -16.61 -0.53 3.32
CA ARG A 152 -15.96 -1.22 2.19
C ARG A 152 -14.71 -1.99 2.60
N GLU A 153 -13.99 -1.55 3.66
CA GLU A 153 -12.65 -2.03 3.94
C GLU A 153 -12.48 -2.74 5.28
N ALA A 154 -13.45 -2.68 6.20
CA ALA A 154 -13.38 -3.45 7.45
C ALA A 154 -13.24 -4.95 7.16
N ARG A 155 -12.32 -5.61 7.86
CA ARG A 155 -11.92 -7.01 7.64
C ARG A 155 -12.18 -7.92 8.84
N THR A 156 -12.62 -7.37 9.98
CA THR A 156 -13.02 -8.16 11.12
C THR A 156 -14.56 -8.22 11.21
N PRO A 157 -15.16 -9.40 11.48
CA PRO A 157 -16.61 -9.53 11.61
C PRO A 157 -17.19 -8.58 12.65
N GLU A 158 -16.52 -8.45 13.80
CA GLU A 158 -16.98 -7.67 14.93
C GLU A 158 -17.08 -6.18 14.59
N LEU A 159 -16.02 -5.61 13.98
CA LEU A 159 -16.04 -4.20 13.53
C LEU A 159 -17.10 -3.99 12.46
N LEU A 160 -17.27 -4.93 11.55
CA LEU A 160 -18.23 -4.78 10.45
C LEU A 160 -19.69 -4.82 10.95
N VAL A 161 -19.99 -5.66 11.94
CA VAL A 161 -21.30 -5.69 12.61
C VAL A 161 -21.54 -4.36 13.32
N GLU A 162 -20.59 -3.89 14.14
CA GLU A 162 -20.66 -2.60 14.83
C GLU A 162 -20.95 -1.44 13.86
N LEU A 163 -20.21 -1.39 12.74
CA LEU A 163 -20.41 -0.37 11.72
C LEU A 163 -21.79 -0.47 11.03
N CYS A 164 -22.26 -1.68 10.75
CA CYS A 164 -23.58 -1.91 10.15
C CYS A 164 -24.72 -1.52 11.09
N GLU A 165 -24.61 -1.79 12.38
CA GLU A 165 -25.57 -1.33 13.39
C GLU A 165 -25.62 0.19 13.46
N ARG A 166 -24.44 0.80 13.54
CA ARG A 166 -24.31 2.26 13.70
C ARG A 166 -24.72 3.04 12.44
N PHE A 167 -24.47 2.50 11.26
CA PHE A 167 -24.70 3.13 9.95
C PHE A 167 -25.60 2.27 9.05
N SER A 168 -26.75 1.82 9.58
CA SER A 168 -27.64 0.86 8.96
C SER A 168 -28.09 1.27 7.55
N ASP A 169 -28.56 2.50 7.36
CA ASP A 169 -29.04 2.99 6.06
C ASP A 169 -27.91 2.95 5.01
N ARG A 170 -26.71 3.33 5.40
CA ARG A 170 -25.56 3.30 4.51
C ARG A 170 -25.13 1.88 4.17
N SER A 171 -25.19 0.98 5.15
CA SER A 171 -24.92 -0.45 4.96
C SER A 171 -25.91 -1.08 3.98
N HIS A 172 -27.19 -0.76 4.10
CA HIS A 172 -28.21 -1.20 3.15
C HIS A 172 -27.96 -0.67 1.74
N ALA A 173 -27.52 0.60 1.58
CA ALA A 173 -27.19 1.17 0.29
C ALA A 173 -25.98 0.49 -0.37
N LEU A 174 -24.97 0.09 0.43
CA LEU A 174 -23.74 -0.50 -0.07
C LEU A 174 -23.80 -2.02 -0.28
N ARG A 175 -24.83 -2.73 0.20
CA ARG A 175 -24.91 -4.19 0.10
C ARG A 175 -24.88 -4.74 -1.34
N THR A 176 -25.31 -3.97 -2.33
CA THR A 176 -25.22 -4.38 -3.74
C THR A 176 -23.77 -4.44 -4.21
N SER A 177 -22.92 -3.49 -3.75
CA SER A 177 -21.49 -3.44 -4.09
C SER A 177 -20.63 -4.32 -3.19
N ARG A 178 -21.08 -4.62 -1.96
CA ARG A 178 -20.43 -5.50 -1.00
C ARG A 178 -21.46 -6.42 -0.32
N PRO A 179 -21.82 -7.55 -0.96
CA PRO A 179 -22.93 -8.43 -0.50
C PRO A 179 -22.77 -8.95 0.93
N LEU A 180 -21.54 -9.12 1.42
CA LEU A 180 -21.29 -9.61 2.79
C LEU A 180 -21.81 -8.66 3.88
N LEU A 181 -22.12 -7.39 3.56
CA LEU A 181 -22.78 -6.47 4.50
C LEU A 181 -24.16 -7.00 4.95
N GLN A 182 -24.84 -7.79 4.13
CA GLN A 182 -26.07 -8.45 4.52
C GLN A 182 -25.83 -9.43 5.69
N LEU A 183 -24.73 -10.18 5.65
CA LEU A 183 -24.38 -11.12 6.72
C LEU A 183 -24.04 -10.39 8.02
N ALA A 184 -23.43 -9.19 7.91
CA ALA A 184 -23.15 -8.34 9.06
C ALA A 184 -24.45 -7.80 9.69
N LEU A 185 -25.40 -7.33 8.88
CA LEU A 185 -26.73 -6.88 9.33
C LEU A 185 -27.55 -8.02 9.98
N GLU A 186 -27.33 -9.25 9.56
CA GLU A 186 -27.96 -10.45 10.12
C GLU A 186 -27.19 -11.05 11.32
N HIS A 187 -26.07 -10.45 11.73
CA HIS A 187 -25.19 -10.95 12.79
C HIS A 187 -24.68 -12.39 12.56
N SER A 188 -24.59 -12.82 11.31
CA SER A 188 -24.15 -14.16 10.92
C SER A 188 -22.62 -14.27 10.95
N LEU A 189 -22.00 -14.24 12.13
CA LEU A 189 -20.54 -14.07 12.30
C LEU A 189 -19.70 -15.13 11.58
N ASP A 190 -20.08 -16.41 11.61
CA ASP A 190 -19.31 -17.47 10.95
C ASP A 190 -19.38 -17.36 9.42
N ALA A 191 -20.57 -17.07 8.87
CA ALA A 191 -20.75 -16.84 7.46
C ALA A 191 -20.01 -15.57 7.01
N LEU A 192 -20.05 -14.51 7.83
CA LEU A 192 -19.35 -13.26 7.59
C LEU A 192 -17.82 -13.47 7.56
N ARG A 193 -17.28 -14.25 8.51
CA ARG A 193 -15.84 -14.60 8.52
C ARG A 193 -15.43 -15.34 7.26
N ALA A 194 -16.21 -16.36 6.86
CA ALA A 194 -15.95 -17.10 5.63
C ALA A 194 -16.01 -16.21 4.37
N ALA A 195 -16.94 -15.24 4.33
CA ALA A 195 -17.09 -14.29 3.23
C ALA A 195 -15.92 -13.29 3.18
N LEU A 196 -15.45 -12.77 4.32
CA LEU A 196 -14.26 -11.92 4.43
C LEU A 196 -13.01 -12.65 3.94
N ASP A 197 -12.81 -13.91 4.33
CA ASP A 197 -11.71 -14.74 3.83
C ASP A 197 -11.81 -14.97 2.31
N ALA A 198 -13.00 -15.10 1.77
CA ALA A 198 -13.19 -15.21 0.33
C ALA A 198 -12.85 -13.91 -0.41
N GLU A 199 -13.19 -12.73 0.14
CA GLU A 199 -12.75 -11.42 -0.39
C GLU A 199 -11.21 -11.31 -0.39
N VAL A 200 -10.54 -11.71 0.70
CA VAL A 200 -9.07 -11.71 0.79
C VAL A 200 -8.46 -12.59 -0.31
N ARG A 201 -8.93 -13.82 -0.47
CA ARG A 201 -8.46 -14.73 -1.52
C ARG A 201 -8.67 -14.16 -2.93
N SER A 202 -9.80 -13.51 -3.17
CA SER A 202 -10.12 -12.86 -4.44
C SER A 202 -9.14 -11.73 -4.75
N GLU A 203 -8.88 -10.84 -3.79
CA GLU A 203 -7.91 -9.75 -3.95
C GLU A 203 -6.48 -10.26 -4.14
N GLN A 204 -6.08 -11.28 -3.40
CA GLN A 204 -4.78 -11.93 -3.59
C GLN A 204 -4.63 -12.53 -5.00
N SER A 205 -5.72 -13.08 -5.54
CA SER A 205 -5.73 -13.59 -6.92
C SER A 205 -5.58 -12.47 -7.94
N ARG A 206 -6.32 -11.36 -7.78
CA ARG A 206 -6.20 -10.17 -8.65
C ARG A 206 -4.79 -9.58 -8.63
N ASP A 207 -4.18 -9.54 -7.46
CA ASP A 207 -2.80 -9.05 -7.32
C ASP A 207 -1.80 -9.97 -8.02
N ARG A 208 -1.96 -11.29 -7.93
CA ARG A 208 -1.13 -12.26 -8.67
C ARG A 208 -1.23 -12.08 -10.17
N VAL A 209 -2.45 -11.87 -10.70
CA VAL A 209 -2.68 -11.62 -12.13
C VAL A 209 -2.00 -10.33 -12.58
N TYR A 210 -2.12 -9.25 -11.79
CA TYR A 210 -1.46 -7.99 -12.08
C TYR A 210 0.07 -8.13 -12.17
N TRP A 211 0.67 -8.86 -11.22
CA TRP A 211 2.12 -9.02 -11.16
C TRP A 211 2.69 -10.05 -12.13
N GLU A 212 1.87 -10.90 -12.73
CA GLU A 212 2.36 -11.97 -13.61
C GLU A 212 3.16 -11.45 -14.81
N PRO A 213 2.70 -10.48 -15.62
CA PRO A 213 3.48 -9.94 -16.73
C PRO A 213 4.76 -9.25 -16.24
N LEU A 214 4.71 -8.49 -15.15
CA LEU A 214 5.88 -7.83 -14.57
C LEU A 214 6.94 -8.82 -14.07
N ARG A 215 6.51 -9.95 -13.50
CA ARG A 215 7.44 -11.03 -13.10
C ARG A 215 8.12 -11.69 -14.29
N ARG A 216 7.39 -11.92 -15.38
CA ARG A 216 7.98 -12.46 -16.63
C ARG A 216 9.04 -11.49 -17.19
N GLU A 217 8.76 -10.21 -17.20
CA GLU A 217 9.72 -9.19 -17.61
C GLU A 217 10.95 -9.14 -16.67
N LEU A 218 10.78 -9.24 -15.36
CA LEU A 218 11.89 -9.34 -14.41
C LEU A 218 12.75 -10.58 -14.65
N GLU A 219 12.15 -11.71 -15.01
CA GLU A 219 12.89 -12.92 -15.36
C GLU A 219 13.71 -12.73 -16.64
N GLN A 220 13.17 -12.02 -17.62
CA GLN A 220 13.90 -11.66 -18.83
C GLN A 220 15.10 -10.76 -18.51
N PHE A 221 14.92 -9.67 -17.76
CA PHE A 221 16.02 -8.81 -17.32
C PHE A 221 17.10 -9.59 -16.55
N ARG A 222 16.73 -10.55 -15.71
CA ARG A 222 17.69 -11.39 -15.00
C ARG A 222 18.51 -12.28 -15.93
N ARG A 223 17.92 -12.81 -17.00
CA ARG A 223 18.63 -13.62 -18.00
C ARG A 223 19.61 -12.75 -18.78
N GLU A 224 19.18 -11.59 -19.24
CA GLU A 224 20.02 -10.62 -19.95
C GLU A 224 21.21 -10.19 -19.08
N HIS A 225 20.95 -9.77 -17.84
CA HIS A 225 22.00 -9.36 -16.91
C HIS A 225 23.02 -10.47 -16.59
N ARG A 226 22.61 -11.75 -16.58
CA ARG A 226 23.53 -12.87 -16.39
C ARG A 226 24.39 -13.14 -17.62
N SER A 227 23.88 -12.88 -18.82
CA SER A 227 24.64 -13.06 -20.07
C SER A 227 25.74 -11.99 -20.22
N ASP A 228 25.56 -10.82 -19.61
CA ASP A 228 26.48 -9.69 -19.69
C ASP A 228 27.63 -9.75 -18.65
N LEU A 229 27.56 -10.67 -17.70
CA LEU A 229 28.63 -10.89 -16.73
C LEU A 229 29.75 -11.71 -17.40
N PRO A 230 31.02 -11.23 -17.41
CA PRO A 230 32.14 -11.99 -17.94
C PRO A 230 32.31 -13.29 -17.17
N ARG A 231 32.49 -14.39 -17.92
CA ARG A 231 32.75 -15.74 -17.39
C ARG A 231 34.12 -15.81 -16.72
#